data_11d0118bf8e41b12e0f683e25f0f9b9c
#
_entry.id   11d0118bf8e41b12e0f683e25f0f9b9c
#
_cell.length_a   1.000
_cell.length_b   1.000
_cell.length_c   1.000
_cell.angle_alpha   90.00
_cell.angle_beta   90.00
_cell.angle_gamma   90.00
#
_symmetry.space_group_name_H-M   'P 1'
#
loop_
_entity.id
_entity.type
_entity.pdbx_description
1 polymer ?
#
loop_
_entity_poly.entity_id
_entity_poly.type
_entity_poly.pdbx_seq_one_letter_code
_entity_poly.pdbx_strand_id
1 'polypeptide(L)'
;MGREPSGHVPGDGLFFALAQAVAGLYLTGSRPEAGDAESAREALTRMHDHDALDFAELAATLQSAPTPTETAEDIVRYVRAQLDADHAAISVVRSRSRIETIAPTDPCVEELDRRQTVLGEGPCYDGAWAGETLTVSDLAEDERWPTWAAETAALGVTSLLASELTTVEGRRIGCISAYWTGRRCFTQDDLAFMAIFARHAALALTRSWNEAGLNTALDTRKVIGQAQGILMERHGLDEARAFEVLRRYSQDHNIKLRDVAAHLIDTRQLPTIATTTLQLPKAERPPSTPFQQEPVRL
;
A
#
# COMPACT_ATOMS: atom_id res chain seq x y z
N MET A 1 -40.86 30.62 16.68
CA MET A 1 -40.30 31.08 15.40
C MET A 1 -39.38 29.98 14.91
N GLY A 2 -39.94 29.04 14.16
CA GLY A 2 -39.30 27.82 13.69
C GLY A 2 -38.32 28.15 12.55
N ARG A 3 -37.17 27.50 12.54
CA ARG A 3 -36.33 27.35 11.35
C ARG A 3 -36.70 26.01 10.71
N GLU A 4 -37.25 26.07 9.54
CA GLU A 4 -37.41 24.92 8.65
C GLU A 4 -36.06 24.35 8.26
N PRO A 5 -35.90 23.03 8.14
CA PRO A 5 -34.71 22.42 7.55
C PRO A 5 -34.79 22.58 6.02
N SER A 6 -33.82 23.27 5.48
CA SER A 6 -33.64 23.50 4.05
C SER A 6 -33.29 22.23 3.29
N GLY A 7 -34.11 21.93 2.25
CA GLY A 7 -33.67 21.46 0.97
C GLY A 7 -33.07 20.07 0.91
N HIS A 8 -33.93 19.07 0.74
CA HIS A 8 -33.58 17.77 0.13
C HIS A 8 -33.06 18.01 -1.31
N VAL A 9 -31.81 17.71 -1.58
CA VAL A 9 -31.23 17.69 -2.94
C VAL A 9 -31.49 16.30 -3.53
N PRO A 10 -32.21 16.17 -4.66
CA PRO A 10 -32.48 14.87 -5.28
C PRO A 10 -31.26 14.42 -6.08
N GLY A 11 -30.34 13.68 -5.43
CA GLY A 11 -29.18 13.03 -6.05
C GLY A 11 -29.17 11.51 -5.94
N ASP A 12 -30.09 10.96 -5.14
CA ASP A 12 -29.98 9.63 -4.52
C ASP A 12 -30.12 8.40 -5.44
N GLY A 13 -30.37 8.57 -6.72
CA GLY A 13 -30.55 7.41 -7.64
C GLY A 13 -29.54 7.30 -8.76
N LEU A 14 -28.73 8.32 -8.96
CA LEU A 14 -27.97 8.47 -10.22
C LEU A 14 -26.64 7.74 -10.16
N PHE A 15 -25.93 7.84 -9.03
CA PHE A 15 -24.67 7.12 -8.80
C PHE A 15 -24.88 5.61 -8.76
N PHE A 16 -26.01 5.16 -8.21
CA PHE A 16 -26.37 3.74 -8.16
C PHE A 16 -26.60 3.14 -9.55
N ALA A 17 -27.31 3.85 -10.42
CA ALA A 17 -27.53 3.40 -11.81
C ALA A 17 -26.21 3.34 -12.59
N LEU A 18 -25.30 4.31 -12.39
CA LEU A 18 -23.99 4.32 -13.03
C LEU A 18 -23.08 3.22 -12.46
N ALA A 19 -23.11 3.00 -11.15
CA ALA A 19 -22.37 1.93 -10.49
C ALA A 19 -22.83 0.54 -10.97
N GLN A 20 -24.13 0.32 -11.15
CA GLN A 20 -24.68 -0.93 -11.69
C GLN A 20 -24.32 -1.11 -13.16
N ALA A 21 -24.40 -0.08 -13.98
CA ALA A 21 -24.05 -0.14 -15.41
C ALA A 21 -22.56 -0.43 -15.63
N VAL A 22 -21.69 0.21 -14.82
CA VAL A 22 -20.23 -0.01 -14.86
C VAL A 22 -19.87 -1.38 -14.27
N ALA A 23 -20.52 -1.79 -13.17
CA ALA A 23 -20.30 -3.11 -12.58
C ALA A 23 -20.76 -4.23 -13.52
N GLY A 24 -21.89 -4.06 -14.23
CA GLY A 24 -22.37 -5.01 -15.24
C GLY A 24 -21.40 -5.18 -16.41
N LEU A 25 -20.79 -4.10 -16.87
CA LEU A 25 -19.82 -4.12 -17.97
C LEU A 25 -18.51 -4.86 -17.63
N TYR A 26 -18.08 -4.80 -16.36
CA TYR A 26 -16.76 -5.31 -15.96
C TYR A 26 -16.81 -6.65 -15.21
N LEU A 27 -17.94 -6.99 -14.55
CA LEU A 27 -18.01 -8.18 -13.69
C LEU A 27 -18.55 -9.42 -14.41
N THR A 28 -19.38 -9.27 -15.46
CA THR A 28 -20.03 -10.43 -16.11
C THR A 28 -19.50 -10.78 -17.48
N GLY A 29 -18.69 -9.92 -18.10
CA GLY A 29 -18.26 -10.11 -19.50
C GLY A 29 -19.43 -10.16 -20.50
N SER A 30 -20.64 -9.89 -20.04
CA SER A 30 -21.87 -9.89 -20.84
C SER A 30 -22.08 -8.52 -21.44
N ARG A 31 -22.49 -8.50 -22.70
CA ARG A 31 -22.88 -7.26 -23.36
C ARG A 31 -24.15 -6.73 -22.67
N PRO A 32 -24.18 -5.47 -22.20
CA PRO A 32 -25.35 -4.92 -21.53
C PRO A 32 -26.56 -4.96 -22.47
N GLU A 33 -27.73 -5.26 -21.93
CA GLU A 33 -28.97 -5.15 -22.67
C GLU A 33 -29.24 -3.69 -23.07
N ALA A 34 -29.92 -3.44 -24.15
CA ALA A 34 -30.12 -2.10 -24.73
C ALA A 34 -30.75 -1.11 -23.70
N GLY A 35 -31.56 -1.61 -22.76
CA GLY A 35 -32.18 -0.83 -21.70
C GLY A 35 -31.20 -0.34 -20.65
N ASP A 36 -30.17 -1.14 -20.31
CA ASP A 36 -29.16 -0.79 -19.32
C ASP A 36 -28.22 0.31 -19.85
N ALA A 37 -27.93 0.28 -21.14
CA ALA A 37 -27.12 1.29 -21.82
C ALA A 37 -27.82 2.64 -21.93
N GLU A 38 -29.14 2.64 -22.11
CA GLU A 38 -29.98 3.85 -22.16
C GLU A 38 -30.10 4.49 -20.76
N SER A 39 -30.36 3.68 -19.72
CA SER A 39 -30.37 4.13 -18.32
C SER A 39 -29.02 4.70 -17.87
N ALA A 40 -27.92 4.07 -18.29
CA ALA A 40 -26.56 4.56 -18.03
C ALA A 40 -26.27 5.89 -18.75
N ARG A 41 -26.74 6.05 -20.00
CA ARG A 41 -26.64 7.30 -20.74
C ARG A 41 -27.44 8.42 -20.14
N GLU A 42 -28.68 8.14 -19.72
CA GLU A 42 -29.53 9.12 -19.03
C GLU A 42 -28.98 9.51 -17.66
N ALA A 43 -28.35 8.56 -16.95
CA ALA A 43 -27.66 8.82 -15.70
C ALA A 43 -26.41 9.71 -15.93
N LEU A 44 -25.61 9.42 -16.93
CA LEU A 44 -24.47 10.26 -17.35
C LEU A 44 -24.89 11.68 -17.77
N THR A 45 -26.04 11.81 -18.46
CA THR A 45 -26.55 13.12 -18.90
C THR A 45 -27.11 13.94 -17.74
N ARG A 46 -27.51 13.29 -16.63
CA ARG A 46 -27.99 13.94 -15.41
C ARG A 46 -26.91 14.24 -14.38
N MET A 47 -25.72 13.63 -14.50
CA MET A 47 -24.55 14.09 -13.76
C MET A 47 -24.35 15.57 -14.10
N HIS A 48 -24.35 16.42 -13.09
CA HIS A 48 -24.00 17.81 -13.28
C HIS A 48 -22.61 17.86 -13.94
N ASP A 49 -22.47 18.66 -14.99
CA ASP A 49 -21.19 18.83 -15.73
C ASP A 49 -20.00 19.06 -14.79
N HIS A 50 -20.27 19.52 -13.57
CA HIS A 50 -19.27 19.79 -12.53
C HIS A 50 -18.64 18.49 -11.99
N ASP A 51 -19.45 17.49 -11.63
CA ASP A 51 -18.94 16.24 -11.02
C ASP A 51 -18.12 15.41 -12.02
N ALA A 52 -18.52 15.42 -13.30
CA ALA A 52 -17.78 14.75 -14.37
C ALA A 52 -16.46 15.45 -14.70
N LEU A 53 -16.43 16.79 -14.63
CA LEU A 53 -15.21 17.57 -14.81
C LEU A 53 -14.25 17.37 -13.65
N ASP A 54 -14.74 17.39 -12.41
CA ASP A 54 -13.94 17.14 -11.20
C ASP A 54 -13.31 15.75 -11.22
N PHE A 55 -14.05 14.75 -11.69
CA PHE A 55 -13.54 13.38 -11.82
C PHE A 55 -12.49 13.25 -12.95
N ALA A 56 -12.69 13.93 -14.08
CA ALA A 56 -11.73 13.95 -15.17
C ALA A 56 -10.44 14.71 -14.79
N GLU A 57 -10.56 15.82 -14.08
CA GLU A 57 -9.43 16.58 -13.55
C GLU A 57 -8.63 15.80 -12.51
N LEU A 58 -9.33 15.09 -11.63
CA LEU A 58 -8.69 14.14 -10.71
C LEU A 58 -7.95 13.03 -11.47
N ALA A 59 -8.58 12.39 -12.46
CA ALA A 59 -7.93 11.34 -13.24
C ALA A 59 -6.66 11.85 -13.93
N ALA A 60 -6.67 13.08 -14.43
CA ALA A 60 -5.50 13.73 -15.01
C ALA A 60 -4.42 14.03 -13.95
N THR A 61 -4.82 14.48 -12.77
CA THR A 61 -3.89 14.75 -11.64
C THR A 61 -3.22 13.47 -11.18
N LEU A 62 -3.98 12.40 -10.99
CA LEU A 62 -3.45 11.09 -10.59
C LEU A 62 -2.49 10.49 -11.63
N GLN A 63 -2.66 10.85 -12.92
CA GLN A 63 -1.75 10.42 -13.99
C GLN A 63 -0.47 11.25 -14.07
N SER A 64 -0.46 12.44 -13.53
CA SER A 64 0.69 13.36 -13.57
C SER A 64 1.57 13.32 -12.32
N ALA A 65 1.14 12.66 -11.25
CA ALA A 65 1.89 12.54 -10.02
C ALA A 65 3.23 11.81 -10.27
N PRO A 66 4.38 12.42 -9.91
CA PRO A 66 5.69 11.91 -10.31
C PRO A 66 6.15 10.68 -9.50
N THR A 67 5.54 10.42 -8.35
CA THR A 67 5.91 9.29 -7.48
C THR A 67 4.69 8.53 -6.95
N PRO A 68 4.84 7.25 -6.60
CA PRO A 68 3.77 6.47 -5.97
C PRO A 68 3.25 7.08 -4.66
N THR A 69 4.11 7.73 -3.90
CA THR A 69 3.73 8.40 -2.65
C THR A 69 2.84 9.58 -2.92
N GLU A 70 3.22 10.46 -3.85
CA GLU A 70 2.40 11.61 -4.25
C GLU A 70 1.06 11.18 -4.86
N THR A 71 1.06 10.12 -5.68
CA THR A 71 -0.19 9.52 -6.18
C THR A 71 -1.11 9.10 -5.03
N ALA A 72 -0.58 8.43 -4.01
CA ALA A 72 -1.35 7.97 -2.86
C ALA A 72 -1.87 9.15 -2.02
N GLU A 73 -1.05 10.18 -1.80
CA GLU A 73 -1.43 11.39 -1.06
C GLU A 73 -2.54 12.17 -1.77
N ASP A 74 -2.48 12.30 -3.09
CA ASP A 74 -3.52 12.96 -3.88
C ASP A 74 -4.84 12.20 -3.81
N ILE A 75 -4.81 10.89 -3.93
CA ILE A 75 -5.97 10.01 -3.78
C ILE A 75 -6.63 10.23 -2.40
N VAL A 76 -5.85 10.16 -1.34
CA VAL A 76 -6.34 10.27 0.04
C VAL A 76 -6.92 11.66 0.31
N ARG A 77 -6.25 12.71 -0.16
CA ARG A 77 -6.72 14.10 -0.03
C ARG A 77 -8.07 14.30 -0.72
N TYR A 78 -8.24 13.73 -1.89
CA TYR A 78 -9.49 13.82 -2.65
C TYR A 78 -10.64 13.08 -1.94
N VAL A 79 -10.44 11.83 -1.53
CA VAL A 79 -11.45 11.05 -0.80
C VAL A 79 -11.88 11.76 0.48
N ARG A 80 -10.90 12.26 1.25
CA ARG A 80 -11.18 13.02 2.46
C ARG A 80 -12.08 14.22 2.19
N ALA A 81 -11.79 14.98 1.13
CA ALA A 81 -12.55 16.17 0.77
C ALA A 81 -13.97 15.83 0.27
N GLN A 82 -14.11 14.83 -0.60
CA GLN A 82 -15.40 14.45 -1.19
C GLN A 82 -16.38 13.85 -0.17
N LEU A 83 -15.86 13.12 0.80
CA LEU A 83 -16.67 12.48 1.84
C LEU A 83 -16.81 13.34 3.09
N ASP A 84 -16.21 14.52 3.14
CA ASP A 84 -16.13 15.36 4.35
C ASP A 84 -15.67 14.53 5.56
N ALA A 85 -14.58 13.76 5.35
CA ALA A 85 -14.01 12.90 6.36
C ALA A 85 -13.00 13.64 7.24
N ASP A 86 -12.91 13.29 8.52
CA ASP A 86 -11.92 13.86 9.43
C ASP A 86 -10.52 13.37 9.04
N HIS A 87 -10.40 12.07 8.76
CA HIS A 87 -9.15 11.43 8.36
C HIS A 87 -9.36 10.44 7.21
N ALA A 88 -8.30 10.18 6.47
CA ALA A 88 -8.28 9.14 5.43
C ALA A 88 -6.87 8.56 5.27
N ALA A 89 -6.79 7.35 4.72
CA ALA A 89 -5.52 6.72 4.38
C ALA A 89 -5.66 5.67 3.28
N ILE A 90 -4.52 5.35 2.68
CA ILE A 90 -4.32 4.13 1.92
C ILE A 90 -3.39 3.22 2.71
N SER A 91 -3.81 1.98 2.90
CA SER A 91 -3.04 0.93 3.55
C SER A 91 -2.80 -0.22 2.58
N VAL A 92 -1.55 -0.65 2.44
CA VAL A 92 -1.16 -1.74 1.55
C VAL A 92 -0.82 -3.00 2.32
N VAL A 93 -1.19 -4.15 1.76
CA VAL A 93 -0.89 -5.46 2.33
C VAL A 93 0.45 -5.94 1.80
N ARG A 94 1.49 -5.93 2.63
CA ARG A 94 2.85 -6.40 2.28
C ARG A 94 3.04 -7.90 2.43
N SER A 95 2.33 -8.49 3.40
CA SER A 95 2.30 -9.94 3.64
C SER A 95 0.99 -10.31 4.33
N ARG A 96 0.75 -11.61 4.56
CA ARG A 96 -0.50 -12.09 5.19
C ARG A 96 -0.85 -11.42 6.53
N SER A 97 0.12 -10.83 7.22
CA SER A 97 -0.05 -10.26 8.55
C SER A 97 0.53 -8.85 8.71
N ARG A 98 0.97 -8.20 7.62
CA ARG A 98 1.56 -6.87 7.72
C ARG A 98 0.85 -5.88 6.82
N ILE A 99 0.23 -4.89 7.45
CA ILE A 99 -0.36 -3.72 6.83
C ILE A 99 0.66 -2.59 6.94
N GLU A 100 0.82 -1.81 5.89
CA GLU A 100 1.66 -0.62 5.84
C GLU A 100 0.83 0.55 5.33
N THR A 101 0.66 1.59 6.15
CA THR A 101 -0.01 2.83 5.75
C THR A 101 0.95 3.64 4.89
N ILE A 102 0.54 3.99 3.67
CA ILE A 102 1.42 4.69 2.71
C ILE A 102 1.06 6.16 2.52
N ALA A 103 -0.13 6.58 2.89
CA ALA A 103 -0.59 7.96 2.80
C ALA A 103 -1.62 8.26 3.90
N PRO A 104 -1.20 8.42 5.16
CA PRO A 104 -2.08 8.84 6.23
C PRO A 104 -2.29 10.35 6.18
N THR A 105 -3.51 10.84 6.40
CA THR A 105 -3.77 12.27 6.58
C THR A 105 -3.45 12.76 7.99
N ASP A 106 -3.31 11.85 8.94
CA ASP A 106 -3.01 12.13 10.34
C ASP A 106 -2.28 10.92 10.97
N PRO A 107 -1.34 11.14 11.90
CA PRO A 107 -0.65 10.06 12.61
C PRO A 107 -1.57 9.08 13.35
N CYS A 108 -2.77 9.49 13.74
CA CYS A 108 -3.73 8.59 14.38
C CYS A 108 -4.10 7.41 13.46
N VAL A 109 -4.14 7.62 12.14
CA VAL A 109 -4.50 6.57 11.16
C VAL A 109 -3.39 5.52 11.05
N GLU A 110 -2.12 5.91 11.11
CA GLU A 110 -1.01 4.94 11.19
C GLU A 110 -1.12 4.07 12.45
N GLU A 111 -1.51 4.68 13.56
CA GLU A 111 -1.71 3.97 14.82
C GLU A 111 -2.90 3.00 14.74
N LEU A 112 -4.00 3.37 14.06
CA LEU A 112 -5.13 2.48 13.79
C LEU A 112 -4.70 1.22 13.04
N ASP A 113 -3.94 1.37 11.95
CA ASP A 113 -3.46 0.27 11.13
C ASP A 113 -2.42 -0.60 11.88
N ARG A 114 -1.55 0.05 12.68
CA ARG A 114 -0.60 -0.65 13.53
C ARG A 114 -1.33 -1.56 14.53
N ARG A 115 -2.42 -1.07 15.14
CA ARG A 115 -3.25 -1.85 16.07
C ARG A 115 -3.91 -3.01 15.38
N GLN A 116 -4.45 -2.86 14.17
CA GLN A 116 -4.98 -3.98 13.39
C GLN A 116 -3.94 -5.10 13.24
N THR A 117 -2.71 -4.73 12.91
CA THR A 117 -1.61 -5.70 12.75
C THR A 117 -1.25 -6.40 14.07
N VAL A 118 -1.21 -5.66 15.18
CA VAL A 118 -0.83 -6.20 16.50
C VAL A 118 -1.91 -7.09 17.09
N LEU A 119 -3.18 -6.67 16.96
CA LEU A 119 -4.33 -7.38 17.54
C LEU A 119 -4.79 -8.55 16.65
N GLY A 120 -4.45 -8.53 15.36
CA GLY A 120 -4.99 -9.48 14.41
C GLY A 120 -6.48 -9.27 14.15
N GLU A 121 -6.98 -8.08 14.42
CA GLU A 121 -8.37 -7.66 14.25
C GLU A 121 -8.43 -6.36 13.45
N GLY A 122 -9.48 -6.18 12.67
CA GLY A 122 -9.81 -4.94 12.00
C GLY A 122 -10.05 -5.06 10.50
N PRO A 123 -10.65 -4.05 9.88
CA PRO A 123 -11.13 -4.11 8.51
C PRO A 123 -10.03 -4.41 7.48
N CYS A 124 -8.87 -3.79 7.59
CA CYS A 124 -7.78 -4.01 6.64
C CYS A 124 -7.07 -5.35 6.89
N TYR A 125 -7.09 -5.88 8.12
CA TYR A 125 -6.43 -7.12 8.51
C TYR A 125 -7.21 -8.36 8.04
N ASP A 126 -8.49 -8.44 8.36
CA ASP A 126 -9.30 -9.64 8.12
C ASP A 126 -9.48 -9.95 6.64
N GLY A 127 -9.42 -8.95 5.77
CA GLY A 127 -9.68 -9.14 4.35
C GLY A 127 -11.07 -9.71 4.06
N ALA A 128 -11.97 -9.61 5.04
CA ALA A 128 -13.27 -10.28 5.07
C ALA A 128 -14.29 -9.69 4.09
N TRP A 129 -13.93 -8.64 3.40
CA TRP A 129 -14.85 -7.87 2.56
C TRP A 129 -14.65 -8.08 1.06
N ALA A 130 -14.33 -9.30 0.66
CA ALA A 130 -14.38 -9.85 -0.71
C ALA A 130 -14.81 -8.90 -1.85
N GLY A 131 -14.16 -7.73 -1.98
CA GLY A 131 -14.46 -6.73 -3.03
C GLY A 131 -15.60 -5.77 -2.73
N GLU A 132 -16.17 -5.79 -1.52
CA GLU A 132 -17.25 -4.89 -1.11
C GLU A 132 -16.72 -3.65 -0.37
N THR A 133 -17.55 -2.59 -0.36
CA THR A 133 -17.29 -1.42 0.47
C THR A 133 -17.85 -1.69 1.87
N LEU A 134 -17.00 -1.51 2.88
CA LEU A 134 -17.31 -1.74 4.27
C LEU A 134 -17.72 -0.44 4.95
N THR A 135 -18.81 -0.49 5.72
CA THR A 135 -19.26 0.61 6.57
C THR A 135 -19.31 0.21 8.03
N VAL A 136 -18.93 1.13 8.91
CA VAL A 136 -19.13 1.07 10.35
C VAL A 136 -19.68 2.41 10.81
N SER A 137 -20.95 2.47 11.16
CA SER A 137 -21.61 3.71 11.62
C SER A 137 -21.23 4.09 13.04
N ASP A 138 -20.92 3.10 13.87
CA ASP A 138 -20.39 3.27 15.22
C ASP A 138 -19.49 2.07 15.58
N LEU A 139 -18.22 2.31 15.75
CA LEU A 139 -17.24 1.28 16.12
C LEU A 139 -17.53 0.67 17.49
N ALA A 140 -18.11 1.42 18.42
CA ALA A 140 -18.43 0.90 19.74
C ALA A 140 -19.57 -0.14 19.72
N GLU A 141 -20.40 -0.15 18.68
CA GLU A 141 -21.49 -1.10 18.48
C GLU A 141 -21.11 -2.24 17.52
N ASP A 142 -19.90 -2.24 16.95
CA ASP A 142 -19.45 -3.24 15.97
C ASP A 142 -18.83 -4.45 16.66
N GLU A 143 -19.53 -5.59 16.60
CA GLU A 143 -19.10 -6.84 17.23
C GLU A 143 -18.03 -7.61 16.43
N ARG A 144 -17.70 -7.18 15.20
CA ARG A 144 -16.73 -7.88 14.34
C ARG A 144 -15.30 -7.78 14.87
N TRP A 145 -14.95 -6.65 15.48
CA TRP A 145 -13.60 -6.35 15.97
C TRP A 145 -13.61 -5.71 17.37
N PRO A 146 -14.04 -6.43 18.39
CA PRO A 146 -14.32 -5.85 19.70
C PRO A 146 -13.08 -5.25 20.37
N THR A 147 -11.91 -5.87 20.22
CA THR A 147 -10.67 -5.37 20.81
C THR A 147 -10.15 -4.16 20.04
N TRP A 148 -10.12 -4.24 18.72
CA TRP A 148 -9.67 -3.14 17.88
C TRP A 148 -10.61 -1.93 17.96
N ALA A 149 -11.91 -2.14 17.99
CA ALA A 149 -12.92 -1.10 18.12
C ALA A 149 -12.76 -0.31 19.43
N ALA A 150 -12.54 -1.01 20.55
CA ALA A 150 -12.31 -0.38 21.85
C ALA A 150 -11.04 0.50 21.86
N GLU A 151 -9.96 0.03 21.29
CA GLU A 151 -8.73 0.80 21.19
C GLU A 151 -8.83 1.96 20.18
N THR A 152 -9.60 1.80 19.12
CA THR A 152 -9.85 2.83 18.11
C THR A 152 -10.68 3.98 18.69
N ALA A 153 -11.68 3.67 19.50
CA ALA A 153 -12.47 4.68 20.22
C ALA A 153 -11.58 5.57 21.11
N ALA A 154 -10.52 5.01 21.70
CA ALA A 154 -9.55 5.78 22.50
C ALA A 154 -8.73 6.79 21.67
N LEU A 155 -8.64 6.60 20.34
CA LEU A 155 -8.03 7.54 19.40
C LEU A 155 -9.04 8.57 18.86
N GLY A 156 -10.30 8.53 19.30
CA GLY A 156 -11.34 9.47 18.92
C GLY A 156 -12.06 9.14 17.61
N VAL A 157 -11.79 7.99 16.98
CA VAL A 157 -12.47 7.56 15.76
C VAL A 157 -13.73 6.75 16.12
N THR A 158 -14.86 7.11 15.51
CA THR A 158 -16.15 6.49 15.77
C THR A 158 -16.72 5.77 14.56
N SER A 159 -16.57 6.31 13.36
CA SER A 159 -17.14 5.75 12.13
C SER A 159 -16.08 5.51 11.06
N LEU A 160 -16.33 4.56 10.19
CA LEU A 160 -15.42 4.13 9.14
C LEU A 160 -16.17 3.77 7.87
N LEU A 161 -15.63 4.22 6.73
CA LEU A 161 -15.96 3.76 5.38
C LEU A 161 -14.69 3.31 4.70
N ALA A 162 -14.64 2.08 4.23
CA ALA A 162 -13.45 1.55 3.60
C ALA A 162 -13.78 0.70 2.37
N SER A 163 -12.89 0.69 1.38
CA SER A 163 -13.03 -0.14 0.18
C SER A 163 -11.70 -0.78 -0.20
N GLU A 164 -11.80 -2.00 -0.73
CA GLU A 164 -10.64 -2.75 -1.17
C GLU A 164 -10.01 -2.15 -2.43
N LEU A 165 -8.69 -2.05 -2.45
CA LEU A 165 -7.91 -1.70 -3.63
C LEU A 165 -7.51 -2.99 -4.35
N THR A 166 -8.14 -3.25 -5.49
CA THR A 166 -7.95 -4.49 -6.27
C THR A 166 -7.51 -4.17 -7.69
N THR A 167 -6.48 -4.83 -8.19
CA THR A 167 -6.02 -4.67 -9.58
C THR A 167 -7.03 -5.24 -10.57
N VAL A 168 -6.86 -4.93 -11.86
CA VAL A 168 -7.71 -5.46 -12.95
C VAL A 168 -7.69 -7.00 -12.98
N GLU A 169 -6.57 -7.61 -12.60
CA GLU A 169 -6.41 -9.07 -12.52
C GLU A 169 -7.02 -9.67 -11.23
N GLY A 170 -7.71 -8.87 -10.42
CA GLY A 170 -8.36 -9.32 -9.19
C GLY A 170 -7.39 -9.50 -7.99
N ARG A 171 -6.16 -9.00 -8.09
CA ARG A 171 -5.20 -9.06 -6.99
C ARG A 171 -5.41 -7.91 -6.01
N ARG A 172 -5.67 -8.23 -4.75
CA ARG A 172 -5.74 -7.27 -3.67
C ARG A 172 -4.36 -6.64 -3.43
N ILE A 173 -4.31 -5.31 -3.39
CA ILE A 173 -3.10 -4.53 -3.10
C ILE A 173 -3.18 -3.80 -1.76
N GLY A 174 -4.39 -3.55 -1.25
CA GLY A 174 -4.61 -2.84 -0.02
C GLY A 174 -6.05 -2.41 0.17
N CYS A 175 -6.24 -1.33 0.89
CA CYS A 175 -7.53 -0.67 1.09
C CYS A 175 -7.36 0.85 1.13
N ILE A 176 -8.45 1.56 0.82
CA ILE A 176 -8.62 2.98 1.08
C ILE A 176 -9.70 3.13 2.15
N SER A 177 -9.43 3.94 3.16
CA SER A 177 -10.30 4.12 4.30
C SER A 177 -10.49 5.60 4.61
N ALA A 178 -11.72 5.96 4.99
CA ALA A 178 -12.10 7.26 5.49
C ALA A 178 -12.71 7.11 6.90
N TYR A 179 -12.39 8.03 7.80
CA TYR A 179 -12.70 7.94 9.22
C TYR A 179 -13.33 9.23 9.72
N TRP A 180 -14.27 9.11 10.68
CA TRP A 180 -14.93 10.22 11.33
C TRP A 180 -14.85 10.08 12.84
N THR A 181 -14.74 11.22 13.51
CA THR A 181 -14.75 11.33 14.98
C THR A 181 -16.14 11.27 15.58
N GLY A 182 -17.19 11.40 14.77
CA GLY A 182 -18.60 11.25 15.15
C GLY A 182 -19.28 10.07 14.48
N ARG A 183 -20.45 9.68 15.03
CA ARG A 183 -21.32 8.70 14.35
C ARG A 183 -21.77 9.21 12.99
N ARG A 184 -21.70 8.36 11.99
CA ARG A 184 -22.13 8.67 10.62
C ARG A 184 -23.00 7.55 10.05
N CYS A 185 -24.15 7.95 9.49
CA CYS A 185 -24.93 7.08 8.62
C CYS A 185 -24.42 7.26 7.18
N PHE A 186 -24.11 6.17 6.53
CA PHE A 186 -23.61 6.18 5.14
C PHE A 186 -24.76 6.01 4.17
N THR A 187 -24.77 6.83 3.13
CA THR A 187 -25.73 6.76 2.03
C THR A 187 -25.26 5.75 0.97
N GLN A 188 -26.16 5.35 0.07
CA GLN A 188 -25.77 4.53 -1.08
C GLN A 188 -24.78 5.26 -2.00
N ASP A 189 -24.86 6.59 -2.05
CA ASP A 189 -23.93 7.42 -2.83
C ASP A 189 -22.53 7.44 -2.22
N ASP A 190 -22.39 7.50 -0.89
CA ASP A 190 -21.10 7.36 -0.21
C ASP A 190 -20.45 6.01 -0.56
N LEU A 191 -21.23 4.91 -0.54
CA LEU A 191 -20.75 3.58 -0.85
C LEU A 191 -20.35 3.46 -2.33
N ALA A 192 -21.21 3.93 -3.22
CA ALA A 192 -20.96 3.90 -4.67
C ALA A 192 -19.72 4.72 -5.04
N PHE A 193 -19.60 5.94 -4.50
CA PHE A 193 -18.43 6.79 -4.66
C PHE A 193 -17.16 6.05 -4.23
N MET A 194 -17.14 5.54 -2.99
CA MET A 194 -15.95 4.87 -2.46
C MET A 194 -15.57 3.63 -3.29
N ALA A 195 -16.55 2.81 -3.70
CA ALA A 195 -16.32 1.61 -4.50
C ALA A 195 -15.74 1.92 -5.89
N ILE A 196 -16.30 2.92 -6.59
CA ILE A 196 -15.82 3.35 -7.91
C ILE A 196 -14.43 3.96 -7.76
N PHE A 197 -14.28 4.86 -6.79
CA PHE A 197 -13.03 5.57 -6.57
C PHE A 197 -11.88 4.61 -6.20
N ALA A 198 -12.13 3.62 -5.35
CA ALA A 198 -11.15 2.61 -4.98
C ALA A 198 -10.57 1.85 -6.19
N ARG A 199 -11.39 1.57 -7.20
CA ARG A 199 -10.94 0.93 -8.46
C ARG A 199 -9.99 1.82 -9.25
N HIS A 200 -10.34 3.11 -9.38
CA HIS A 200 -9.48 4.08 -10.06
C HIS A 200 -8.18 4.34 -9.29
N ALA A 201 -8.27 4.42 -7.97
CA ALA A 201 -7.12 4.53 -7.09
C ALA A 201 -6.17 3.32 -7.23
N ALA A 202 -6.71 2.11 -7.25
CA ALA A 202 -5.93 0.89 -7.43
C ALA A 202 -5.20 0.88 -8.79
N LEU A 203 -5.87 1.32 -9.86
CA LEU A 203 -5.27 1.42 -11.19
C LEU A 203 -4.14 2.45 -11.21
N ALA A 204 -4.37 3.65 -10.68
CA ALA A 204 -3.38 4.72 -10.63
C ALA A 204 -2.14 4.33 -9.81
N LEU A 205 -2.34 3.75 -8.64
CA LEU A 205 -1.26 3.25 -7.77
C LEU A 205 -0.46 2.12 -8.43
N THR A 206 -1.15 1.15 -9.03
CA THR A 206 -0.48 0.02 -9.72
C THR A 206 0.38 0.53 -10.86
N ARG A 207 -0.13 1.47 -11.66
CA ARG A 207 0.61 2.11 -12.74
C ARG A 207 1.85 2.84 -12.20
N SER A 208 1.67 3.70 -11.20
CA SER A 208 2.76 4.49 -10.61
C SER A 208 3.85 3.59 -10.01
N TRP A 209 3.50 2.49 -9.31
CA TRP A 209 4.47 1.51 -8.83
C TRP A 209 5.23 0.82 -9.95
N ASN A 210 4.54 0.45 -11.04
CA ASN A 210 5.18 -0.20 -12.19
C ASN A 210 6.17 0.76 -12.87
N GLU A 211 5.79 2.02 -13.08
CA GLU A 211 6.66 3.05 -13.65
C GLU A 211 7.89 3.31 -12.76
N ALA A 212 7.71 3.45 -11.45
CA ALA A 212 8.82 3.60 -10.50
C ALA A 212 9.74 2.37 -10.48
N GLY A 213 9.17 1.16 -10.54
CA GLY A 213 9.91 -0.08 -10.63
C GLY A 213 10.74 -0.18 -11.92
N LEU A 214 10.16 0.20 -13.06
CA LEU A 214 10.85 0.24 -14.35
C LEU A 214 12.01 1.25 -14.33
N ASN A 215 11.78 2.45 -13.84
CA ASN A 215 12.82 3.48 -13.71
C ASN A 215 13.96 3.01 -12.81
N THR A 216 13.64 2.40 -11.66
CA THR A 216 14.64 1.80 -10.76
C THR A 216 15.45 0.70 -11.44
N ALA A 217 14.82 -0.14 -12.27
CA ALA A 217 15.51 -1.20 -13.02
C ALA A 217 16.42 -0.62 -14.10
N LEU A 218 16.01 0.42 -14.81
CA LEU A 218 16.81 1.13 -15.80
C LEU A 218 18.04 1.78 -15.16
N ASP A 219 17.86 2.50 -14.05
CA ASP A 219 18.95 3.11 -13.31
C ASP A 219 19.93 2.07 -12.77
N THR A 220 19.42 0.96 -12.24
CA THR A 220 20.25 -0.16 -11.77
C THR A 220 21.09 -0.74 -12.91
N ARG A 221 20.48 -0.96 -14.08
CA ARG A 221 21.19 -1.47 -15.26
C ARG A 221 22.26 -0.49 -15.75
N LYS A 222 21.97 0.82 -15.75
CA LYS A 222 22.91 1.87 -16.10
C LYS A 222 24.12 1.88 -15.16
N VAL A 223 23.88 1.85 -13.84
CA VAL A 223 24.96 1.83 -12.82
C VAL A 223 25.82 0.58 -12.96
N ILE A 224 25.23 -0.59 -13.15
CA ILE A 224 25.98 -1.84 -13.35
C ILE A 224 26.81 -1.77 -14.63
N GLY A 225 26.25 -1.29 -15.75
CA GLY A 225 26.97 -1.15 -17.02
C GLY A 225 28.17 -0.19 -16.94
N GLN A 226 28.05 0.91 -16.22
CA GLN A 226 29.16 1.83 -15.95
C GLN A 226 30.29 1.16 -15.14
N ALA A 227 29.92 0.42 -14.10
CA ALA A 227 30.87 -0.34 -13.28
C ALA A 227 31.55 -1.45 -14.09
N GLN A 228 30.81 -2.16 -14.96
CA GLN A 228 31.39 -3.12 -15.91
C GLN A 228 32.41 -2.44 -16.82
N GLY A 229 32.08 -1.28 -17.40
CA GLY A 229 33.01 -0.53 -18.24
C GLY A 229 34.33 -0.19 -17.54
N ILE A 230 34.29 0.17 -16.26
CA ILE A 230 35.49 0.42 -15.44
C ILE A 230 36.34 -0.86 -15.29
N LEU A 231 35.70 -2.00 -15.03
CA LEU A 231 36.42 -3.28 -14.91
C LEU A 231 36.97 -3.77 -16.24
N MET A 232 36.21 -3.58 -17.32
CA MET A 232 36.66 -3.94 -18.69
C MET A 232 37.92 -3.15 -19.08
N GLU A 233 37.89 -1.83 -18.88
CA GLU A 233 39.04 -0.97 -19.21
C GLU A 233 40.28 -1.29 -18.35
N ARG A 234 40.07 -1.44 -17.04
CA ARG A 234 41.16 -1.62 -16.09
C ARG A 234 41.84 -2.99 -16.15
N HIS A 235 41.04 -4.02 -16.41
CA HIS A 235 41.50 -5.42 -16.31
C HIS A 235 41.47 -6.18 -17.65
N GLY A 236 41.10 -5.51 -18.75
CA GLY A 236 41.01 -6.16 -20.06
C GLY A 236 39.95 -7.26 -20.12
N LEU A 237 38.89 -7.13 -19.33
CA LEU A 237 37.78 -8.10 -19.26
C LEU A 237 36.78 -7.85 -20.38
N ASP A 238 36.10 -8.90 -20.81
CA ASP A 238 34.86 -8.78 -21.58
C ASP A 238 33.66 -8.45 -20.67
N GLU A 239 32.55 -8.06 -21.27
CA GLU A 239 31.32 -7.66 -20.55
C GLU A 239 30.82 -8.74 -19.58
N ALA A 240 30.81 -10.01 -20.03
CA ALA A 240 30.31 -11.13 -19.23
C ALA A 240 31.20 -11.37 -18.00
N ARG A 241 32.50 -11.31 -18.15
CA ARG A 241 33.46 -11.48 -17.05
C ARG A 241 33.42 -10.30 -16.08
N ALA A 242 33.29 -9.09 -16.58
CA ALA A 242 33.16 -7.91 -15.74
C ALA A 242 31.88 -7.98 -14.89
N PHE A 243 30.76 -8.43 -15.47
CA PHE A 243 29.53 -8.68 -14.71
C PHE A 243 29.70 -9.77 -13.65
N GLU A 244 30.36 -10.86 -14.01
CA GLU A 244 30.59 -11.99 -13.10
C GLU A 244 31.43 -11.57 -11.89
N VAL A 245 32.42 -10.70 -12.06
CA VAL A 245 33.21 -10.12 -10.96
C VAL A 245 32.30 -9.35 -9.97
N LEU A 246 31.45 -8.45 -10.49
CA LEU A 246 30.55 -7.68 -9.66
C LEU A 246 29.52 -8.58 -8.93
N ARG A 247 28.94 -9.56 -9.64
CA ARG A 247 27.99 -10.51 -9.12
C ARG A 247 28.58 -11.36 -8.00
N ARG A 248 29.77 -11.93 -8.23
CA ARG A 248 30.46 -12.73 -7.24
C ARG A 248 30.80 -11.92 -6.00
N TYR A 249 31.31 -10.70 -6.19
CA TYR A 249 31.57 -9.79 -5.07
C TYR A 249 30.31 -9.50 -4.25
N SER A 250 29.21 -9.20 -4.91
CA SER A 250 27.90 -8.99 -4.29
C SER A 250 27.45 -10.18 -3.44
N GLN A 251 27.60 -11.40 -3.98
CA GLN A 251 27.21 -12.65 -3.31
C GLN A 251 28.13 -12.99 -2.13
N ASP A 252 29.43 -12.93 -2.33
CA ASP A 252 30.43 -13.29 -1.30
C ASP A 252 30.34 -12.39 -0.07
N HIS A 253 29.87 -11.14 -0.26
CA HIS A 253 29.81 -10.15 0.80
C HIS A 253 28.39 -9.77 1.23
N ASN A 254 27.36 -10.37 0.62
CA ASN A 254 25.96 -10.08 0.87
C ASN A 254 25.61 -8.58 0.74
N ILE A 255 26.21 -7.90 -0.25
CA ILE A 255 25.94 -6.51 -0.61
C ILE A 255 25.12 -6.49 -1.90
N LYS A 256 24.12 -5.62 -2.00
CA LYS A 256 23.35 -5.53 -3.24
C LYS A 256 24.24 -5.18 -4.41
N LEU A 257 24.08 -5.86 -5.55
CA LEU A 257 24.89 -5.68 -6.76
C LEU A 257 24.95 -4.21 -7.21
N ARG A 258 23.83 -3.49 -7.12
CA ARG A 258 23.76 -2.06 -7.41
C ARG A 258 24.70 -1.24 -6.51
N ASP A 259 24.76 -1.56 -5.23
CA ASP A 259 25.55 -0.81 -4.25
C ASP A 259 27.06 -1.08 -4.46
N VAL A 260 27.42 -2.32 -4.81
CA VAL A 260 28.80 -2.65 -5.23
C VAL A 260 29.19 -1.85 -6.47
N ALA A 261 28.29 -1.79 -7.46
CA ALA A 261 28.54 -1.08 -8.71
C ALA A 261 28.66 0.44 -8.47
N ALA A 262 27.76 1.03 -7.67
CA ALA A 262 27.80 2.45 -7.32
C ALA A 262 29.11 2.79 -6.59
N HIS A 263 29.50 2.01 -5.60
CA HIS A 263 30.76 2.22 -4.88
C HIS A 263 31.99 2.17 -5.82
N LEU A 264 31.99 1.21 -6.75
CA LEU A 264 33.08 1.14 -7.74
C LEU A 264 33.13 2.36 -8.67
N ILE A 265 31.99 2.92 -9.05
CA ILE A 265 31.92 4.15 -9.85
C ILE A 265 32.51 5.32 -9.08
N ASP A 266 32.10 5.48 -7.82
CA ASP A 266 32.46 6.63 -7.00
C ASP A 266 33.93 6.58 -6.54
N THR A 267 34.38 5.43 -6.06
CA THR A 267 35.70 5.28 -5.44
C THR A 267 36.75 4.70 -6.38
N ARG A 268 36.35 4.18 -7.53
CA ARG A 268 37.19 3.38 -8.43
C ARG A 268 37.75 2.11 -7.78
N GLN A 269 37.20 1.66 -6.66
CA GLN A 269 37.61 0.45 -5.94
C GLN A 269 36.38 -0.36 -5.56
N LEU A 270 36.51 -1.66 -5.43
CA LEU A 270 35.49 -2.50 -4.83
C LEU A 270 35.38 -2.18 -3.31
N PRO A 271 34.19 -2.27 -2.71
CA PRO A 271 34.01 -1.94 -1.31
C PRO A 271 34.97 -2.70 -0.39
N THR A 272 35.72 -2.01 0.44
CA THR A 272 36.59 -2.67 1.43
C THR A 272 35.74 -3.03 2.64
N ILE A 273 35.56 -4.34 2.89
CA ILE A 273 34.90 -4.79 4.11
C ILE A 273 35.95 -4.83 5.20
N ALA A 274 35.78 -4.02 6.24
CA ALA A 274 36.49 -4.22 7.47
C ALA A 274 36.14 -5.63 7.97
N THR A 275 37.09 -6.56 7.85
CA THR A 275 36.96 -7.88 8.46
C THR A 275 36.85 -7.64 9.97
N THR A 276 35.63 -7.62 10.49
CA THR A 276 35.43 -7.74 11.93
C THR A 276 35.98 -9.10 12.29
N THR A 277 37.20 -9.10 12.80
CA THR A 277 37.80 -10.29 13.39
C THR A 277 36.88 -10.68 14.52
N LEU A 278 36.04 -11.68 14.28
CA LEU A 278 35.34 -12.41 15.33
C LEU A 278 36.44 -12.95 16.22
N GLN A 279 36.76 -12.24 17.29
CA GLN A 279 37.48 -12.82 18.41
C GLN A 279 36.60 -13.93 18.95
N LEU A 280 36.88 -15.15 18.51
CA LEU A 280 36.35 -16.32 19.17
C LEU A 280 36.69 -16.19 20.66
N PRO A 281 35.74 -16.31 21.58
CA PRO A 281 36.03 -16.34 22.99
C PRO A 281 37.06 -17.44 23.21
N LYS A 282 38.21 -17.08 23.83
CA LYS A 282 39.21 -18.06 24.25
C LYS A 282 38.47 -19.09 25.08
N ALA A 283 38.46 -20.33 24.61
CA ALA A 283 38.00 -21.46 25.39
C ALA A 283 38.80 -21.46 26.69
N GLU A 284 38.18 -21.11 27.80
CA GLU A 284 38.74 -21.31 29.12
C GLU A 284 38.93 -22.83 29.27
N ARG A 285 40.19 -23.20 29.41
CA ARG A 285 40.58 -24.59 29.72
C ARG A 285 40.03 -24.91 31.10
N PRO A 286 39.19 -25.94 31.28
CA PRO A 286 38.67 -26.30 32.58
C PRO A 286 39.86 -26.62 33.52
N PRO A 287 39.77 -26.25 34.82
CA PRO A 287 40.80 -26.51 35.76
C PRO A 287 41.06 -28.04 35.88
N SER A 288 42.33 -28.42 35.72
CA SER A 288 42.77 -29.80 35.91
C SER A 288 42.59 -30.19 37.36
N THR A 289 41.62 -31.03 37.67
CA THR A 289 41.44 -31.66 38.96
C THR A 289 42.56 -32.68 39.14
N PRO A 290 43.34 -32.64 40.23
CA PRO A 290 44.37 -33.65 40.49
C PRO A 290 43.68 -34.97 40.85
N PHE A 291 44.06 -36.01 40.14
CA PHE A 291 43.67 -37.39 40.39
C PHE A 291 44.25 -37.82 41.74
N GLN A 292 43.43 -37.93 42.81
CA GLN A 292 43.82 -38.60 44.05
C GLN A 292 43.73 -40.10 43.84
N GLN A 293 44.91 -40.73 43.89
CA GLN A 293 45.03 -42.19 43.97
C GLN A 293 44.67 -42.63 45.39
N GLU A 294 43.54 -43.30 45.56
CA GLU A 294 43.28 -44.06 46.77
C GLU A 294 44.11 -45.38 46.78
N PRO A 295 44.78 -45.70 47.92
CA PRO A 295 45.54 -46.94 48.01
C PRO A 295 44.59 -48.13 48.16
N VAL A 296 44.77 -49.14 47.32
CA VAL A 296 44.15 -50.48 47.45
C VAL A 296 44.66 -51.13 48.70
N ARG A 297 43.79 -51.45 49.68
CA ARG A 297 44.04 -52.35 50.79
C ARG A 297 43.75 -53.75 50.35
N LEU A 298 44.76 -54.64 50.57
CA LEU A 298 44.67 -56.09 50.54
C LEU A 298 43.72 -56.63 51.60
#